data_783b129c43b0893b0f9336fc57e855a4
#
_entry.id   783b129c43b0893b0f9336fc57e855a4
#
_cell.length_a   1.000
_cell.length_b   1.000
_cell.length_c   1.000
_cell.angle_alpha   90.00
_cell.angle_beta   90.00
_cell.angle_gamma   90.00
#
_symmetry.space_group_name_H-M   'P 1'
#
loop_
_entity.id
_entity.type
_entity.pdbx_description
1 polymer ?
#
loop_
_entity_poly.entity_id
_entity_poly.type
_entity_poly.pdbx_seq_one_letter_code
_entity_poly.pdbx_strand_id
1 'polypeptide(L)'
;VRDRVGSWFEVIAGKCVPGFRRDAPGDEEARPAKCFAYVQAHDDRLRRRLLPVLASQGYAPNQRVVLMSDGGDSVRRLLTRIGPEAEQVLDWFHVAMRLAVLVQMTKGACPDAGWTESRLRDLERLKWLLWHGHARHAVDAAEGFADDAWGMEEDAAGEAKAKPGRLHRAADEFATYLR
;
A
#
# COMPACT_ATOMS: atom_id res chain seq x y z
N VAL A 1 6.46 10.33 13.76
CA VAL A 1 7.10 11.42 14.53
C VAL A 1 6.75 11.25 16.02
N ARG A 2 7.71 11.40 16.93
CA ARG A 2 7.53 11.16 18.37
C ARG A 2 7.34 12.50 19.10
N ASP A 3 6.33 12.59 19.95
CA ASP A 3 6.09 13.77 20.76
C ASP A 3 7.01 13.81 22.01
N ARG A 4 6.94 14.90 22.79
CA ARG A 4 7.77 15.10 23.98
C ARG A 4 7.47 14.13 25.14
N VAL A 5 6.32 13.45 25.10
CA VAL A 5 5.87 12.49 26.12
C VAL A 5 6.25 11.05 25.72
N GLY A 6 6.78 10.88 24.52
CA GLY A 6 7.18 9.57 24.01
C GLY A 6 6.07 8.82 23.29
N SER A 7 4.90 9.42 23.07
CA SER A 7 3.86 8.89 22.20
C SER A 7 4.18 9.16 20.73
N TRP A 8 3.54 8.40 19.84
CA TRP A 8 3.65 8.55 18.40
C TRP A 8 2.41 9.24 17.86
N PHE A 9 2.59 10.12 16.90
CA PHE A 9 1.50 10.70 16.14
C PHE A 9 1.76 10.49 14.63
N GLU A 10 0.70 10.36 13.90
CA GLU A 10 0.75 10.19 12.45
C GLU A 10 0.53 11.54 11.76
N VAL A 11 1.33 11.81 10.75
CA VAL A 11 1.17 12.98 9.88
C VAL A 11 0.75 12.47 8.50
N ILE A 12 -0.38 12.95 8.02
CA ILE A 12 -0.80 12.76 6.65
C ILE A 12 -0.36 13.98 5.85
N ALA A 13 0.44 13.76 4.84
CA ALA A 13 0.89 14.78 3.89
C ALA A 13 0.59 14.33 2.47
N GLY A 14 0.24 15.26 1.62
CA GLY A 14 -0.08 14.95 0.23
C GLY A 14 0.02 16.14 -0.69
N LYS A 15 -0.08 15.85 -1.99
CA LYS A 15 -0.09 16.82 -3.07
C LYS A 15 -1.33 16.59 -3.92
N CYS A 16 -2.11 17.66 -4.10
CA CYS A 16 -3.29 17.66 -4.95
C CYS A 16 -2.95 18.30 -6.30
N VAL A 17 -3.30 17.60 -7.37
CA VAL A 17 -3.15 18.08 -8.75
C VAL A 17 -4.47 17.92 -9.49
N PRO A 18 -4.84 18.82 -10.43
CA PRO A 18 -6.11 18.75 -11.15
C PRO A 18 -6.19 17.59 -12.15
N GLY A 19 -5.07 16.94 -12.46
CA GLY A 19 -4.99 15.75 -13.32
C GLY A 19 -3.55 15.31 -13.51
N PHE A 20 -3.36 14.01 -13.82
CA PHE A 20 -2.08 13.49 -14.29
C PHE A 20 -1.95 13.73 -15.81
N ARG A 21 -1.73 14.97 -16.22
CA ARG A 21 -1.31 15.24 -17.58
C ARG A 21 0.22 15.24 -17.64
N ARG A 22 0.80 14.58 -18.64
CA ARG A 22 2.15 14.90 -19.08
C ARG A 22 2.08 16.35 -19.55
N ASP A 23 2.99 17.17 -19.02
CA ASP A 23 3.11 18.59 -19.42
C ASP A 23 3.19 18.66 -20.94
N ALA A 24 2.07 19.00 -21.57
CA ALA A 24 2.07 19.37 -22.98
C ALA A 24 2.66 20.79 -23.05
N PRO A 25 3.69 21.04 -23.88
CA PRO A 25 4.20 22.38 -24.05
C PRO A 25 3.06 23.27 -24.53
N GLY A 26 2.64 24.26 -23.72
CA GLY A 26 1.60 25.22 -24.09
C GLY A 26 0.34 25.26 -23.18
N ASP A 27 0.22 24.44 -22.15
CA ASP A 27 -0.88 24.55 -21.17
C ASP A 27 -0.57 25.68 -20.14
N GLU A 28 -0.72 26.94 -20.56
CA GLU A 28 -0.54 28.12 -19.69
C GLU A 28 -1.60 28.25 -18.58
N GLU A 29 -2.65 27.42 -18.57
CA GLU A 29 -3.74 27.41 -17.56
C GLU A 29 -3.65 26.27 -16.54
N ALA A 30 -2.54 25.55 -16.46
CA ALA A 30 -2.38 24.50 -15.47
C ALA A 30 -2.42 25.07 -14.04
N ARG A 31 -3.47 24.78 -13.29
CA ARG A 31 -3.55 25.18 -11.88
C ARG A 31 -2.36 24.60 -11.11
N PRO A 32 -1.62 25.43 -10.36
CA PRO A 32 -0.47 24.93 -9.61
C PRO A 32 -0.91 23.90 -8.58
N ALA A 33 -0.12 22.85 -8.46
CA ALA A 33 -0.37 21.80 -7.46
C ALA A 33 -0.35 22.38 -6.05
N LYS A 34 -1.24 21.90 -5.18
CA LYS A 34 -1.30 22.30 -3.77
C LYS A 34 -0.90 21.16 -2.85
N CYS A 35 0.04 21.46 -1.95
CA CYS A 35 0.41 20.53 -0.88
C CYS A 35 -0.47 20.77 0.36
N PHE A 36 -0.72 19.69 1.10
CA PHE A 36 -1.37 19.73 2.41
C PHE A 36 -0.62 18.82 3.38
N ALA A 37 -0.69 19.15 4.65
CA ALA A 37 -0.22 18.28 5.73
C ALA A 37 -1.03 18.56 7.01
N TYR A 38 -1.31 17.51 7.77
CA TYR A 38 -1.94 17.62 9.08
C TYR A 38 -1.63 16.41 9.95
N VAL A 39 -1.65 16.63 11.27
CA VAL A 39 -1.56 15.55 12.25
C VAL A 39 -2.90 14.83 12.27
N GLN A 40 -2.87 13.50 12.16
CA GLN A 40 -4.09 12.71 12.28
C GLN A 40 -4.62 12.82 13.71
N ALA A 41 -5.79 13.42 13.85
CA ALA A 41 -6.56 13.41 15.08
C ALA A 41 -7.82 12.55 14.84
N HIS A 42 -8.36 11.98 15.91
CA HIS A 42 -9.56 11.13 15.88
C HIS A 42 -10.86 11.91 15.58
N ASP A 43 -10.77 13.07 14.93
CA ASP A 43 -11.91 13.93 14.63
C ASP A 43 -12.10 14.16 13.11
N ASP A 44 -13.22 14.81 12.75
CA ASP A 44 -13.58 15.16 11.37
C ASP A 44 -12.75 16.31 10.74
N ARG A 45 -11.66 16.73 11.39
CA ARG A 45 -10.80 17.81 10.88
C ARG A 45 -10.16 17.46 9.52
N LEU A 46 -9.98 16.18 9.26
CA LEU A 46 -9.57 15.67 7.98
C LEU A 46 -10.42 16.20 6.83
N ARG A 47 -11.74 16.00 6.92
CA ARG A 47 -12.70 16.48 5.92
C ARG A 47 -12.63 17.99 5.76
N ARG A 48 -12.52 18.74 6.85
CA ARG A 48 -12.43 20.20 6.82
C ARG A 48 -11.15 20.72 6.20
N ARG A 49 -10.06 19.96 6.23
CA ARG A 49 -8.76 20.39 5.68
C ARG A 49 -8.54 19.91 4.24
N LEU A 50 -8.96 18.68 3.92
CA LEU A 50 -8.73 18.11 2.59
C LEU A 50 -9.74 18.63 1.57
N LEU A 51 -11.03 18.68 1.89
CA LEU A 51 -12.05 19.12 0.93
C LEU A 51 -11.83 20.55 0.39
N PRO A 52 -11.41 21.55 1.18
CA PRO A 52 -11.08 22.86 0.63
C PRO A 52 -9.90 22.84 -0.34
N VAL A 53 -8.90 21.97 -0.10
CA VAL A 53 -7.77 21.81 -1.02
C VAL A 53 -8.25 21.20 -2.33
N LEU A 54 -9.05 20.12 -2.29
CA LEU A 54 -9.64 19.50 -3.47
C LEU A 54 -10.52 20.49 -4.24
N ALA A 55 -11.41 21.18 -3.56
CA ALA A 55 -12.30 22.20 -4.17
C ALA A 55 -11.50 23.31 -4.85
N SER A 56 -10.39 23.76 -4.24
CA SER A 56 -9.53 24.77 -4.83
C SER A 56 -8.79 24.30 -6.08
N GLN A 57 -8.72 22.98 -6.30
CA GLN A 57 -8.19 22.34 -7.51
C GLN A 57 -9.31 21.99 -8.51
N GLY A 58 -10.54 22.40 -8.25
CA GLY A 58 -11.68 22.20 -9.14
C GLY A 58 -12.49 20.95 -8.87
N TYR A 59 -12.27 20.27 -7.75
CA TYR A 59 -13.08 19.11 -7.36
C TYR A 59 -14.51 19.51 -7.02
N ALA A 60 -15.46 18.80 -7.59
CA ALA A 60 -16.88 18.83 -7.23
C ALA A 60 -17.30 17.46 -6.66
N PRO A 61 -18.31 17.39 -5.75
CA PRO A 61 -18.65 16.17 -5.00
C PRO A 61 -19.04 14.95 -5.84
N ASN A 62 -19.39 15.14 -7.10
CA ASN A 62 -19.76 14.08 -8.05
C ASN A 62 -18.65 13.73 -9.04
N GLN A 63 -17.45 14.20 -8.79
CA GLN A 63 -16.29 13.91 -9.65
C GLN A 63 -15.46 12.76 -9.08
N ARG A 64 -14.87 12.01 -10.01
CA ARG A 64 -13.91 10.95 -9.68
C ARG A 64 -12.61 11.57 -9.15
N VAL A 65 -12.12 11.06 -8.03
CA VAL A 65 -10.83 11.38 -7.45
C VAL A 65 -9.97 10.13 -7.43
N VAL A 66 -8.75 10.24 -7.90
CA VAL A 66 -7.74 9.18 -7.77
C VAL A 66 -6.78 9.57 -6.66
N LEU A 67 -6.66 8.71 -5.66
CA LEU A 67 -5.72 8.87 -4.56
C LEU A 67 -4.59 7.85 -4.73
N MET A 68 -3.39 8.32 -5.05
CA MET A 68 -2.19 7.51 -5.02
C MET A 68 -1.57 7.56 -3.63
N SER A 69 -1.29 6.40 -3.04
CA SER A 69 -0.77 6.30 -1.68
C SER A 69 0.05 5.03 -1.45
N ASP A 70 0.75 5.01 -0.31
CA ASP A 70 1.46 3.84 0.20
C ASP A 70 0.55 2.72 0.74
N GLY A 71 -0.77 2.91 0.72
CA GLY A 71 -1.77 1.93 1.16
C GLY A 71 -2.01 1.86 2.67
N GLY A 72 -1.49 2.80 3.45
CA GLY A 72 -1.75 2.86 4.90
C GLY A 72 -3.24 3.00 5.24
N ASP A 73 -3.70 2.37 6.34
CA ASP A 73 -5.11 2.34 6.76
C ASP A 73 -5.73 3.73 6.97
N SER A 74 -4.94 4.67 7.44
CA SER A 74 -5.37 6.06 7.63
C SER A 74 -5.70 6.72 6.30
N VAL A 75 -4.95 6.41 5.25
CA VAL A 75 -5.17 6.92 3.90
C VAL A 75 -6.37 6.24 3.24
N ARG A 76 -6.57 4.92 3.45
CA ARG A 76 -7.78 4.22 2.99
C ARG A 76 -9.06 4.83 3.59
N ARG A 77 -9.03 5.19 4.87
CA ARG A 77 -10.14 5.89 5.53
C ARG A 77 -10.43 7.28 4.95
N LEU A 78 -9.45 7.92 4.29
CA LEU A 78 -9.69 9.15 3.54
C LEU A 78 -10.64 8.95 2.37
N LEU A 79 -10.46 7.88 1.59
CA LEU A 79 -11.28 7.59 0.41
C LEU A 79 -12.77 7.52 0.75
N THR A 80 -13.13 6.78 1.79
CA THR A 80 -14.52 6.63 2.22
C THR A 80 -15.18 7.96 2.61
N ARG A 81 -14.38 8.97 2.95
CA ARG A 81 -14.84 10.32 3.34
C ARG A 81 -14.84 11.31 2.19
N ILE A 82 -14.09 11.08 1.13
CA ILE A 82 -14.08 11.94 -0.07
C ILE A 82 -15.37 11.71 -0.87
N GLY A 83 -15.70 10.48 -1.17
CA GLY A 83 -16.91 10.12 -1.90
C GLY A 83 -16.85 8.72 -2.51
N PRO A 84 -18.01 8.19 -2.97
CA PRO A 84 -18.09 6.84 -3.55
C PRO A 84 -17.33 6.67 -4.86
N GLU A 85 -17.07 7.78 -5.57
CA GLU A 85 -16.32 7.79 -6.82
C GLU A 85 -14.80 7.95 -6.63
N ALA A 86 -14.33 7.88 -5.38
CA ALA A 86 -12.91 7.94 -5.08
C ALA A 86 -12.25 6.57 -5.30
N GLU A 87 -11.14 6.58 -6.03
CA GLU A 87 -10.37 5.39 -6.38
C GLU A 87 -8.97 5.46 -5.76
N GLN A 88 -8.52 4.34 -5.20
CA GLN A 88 -7.17 4.23 -4.68
C GLN A 88 -6.25 3.54 -5.68
N VAL A 89 -5.07 4.11 -5.87
CA VAL A 89 -3.95 3.51 -6.59
C VAL A 89 -2.81 3.34 -5.61
N LEU A 90 -2.34 2.11 -5.44
CA LEU A 90 -1.17 1.83 -4.61
C LEU A 90 0.10 2.30 -5.32
N ASP A 91 0.98 2.96 -4.57
CA ASP A 91 2.29 3.35 -5.07
C ASP A 91 3.14 2.10 -5.34
N TRP A 92 3.54 1.94 -6.60
CA TRP A 92 4.33 0.80 -7.05
C TRP A 92 5.66 0.65 -6.30
N PHE A 93 6.29 1.76 -5.91
CA PHE A 93 7.54 1.69 -5.15
C PHE A 93 7.33 0.95 -3.82
N HIS A 94 6.25 1.25 -3.11
CA HIS A 94 5.92 0.58 -1.83
C HIS A 94 5.53 -0.89 -2.03
N VAL A 95 4.78 -1.20 -3.08
CA VAL A 95 4.47 -2.58 -3.46
C VAL A 95 5.76 -3.37 -3.75
N ALA A 96 6.64 -2.82 -4.60
CA ALA A 96 7.89 -3.46 -4.98
C ALA A 96 8.84 -3.66 -3.80
N MET A 97 8.91 -2.68 -2.89
CA MET A 97 9.70 -2.77 -1.66
C MET A 97 9.20 -3.90 -0.74
N ARG A 98 7.88 -4.03 -0.53
CA ARG A 98 7.31 -5.13 0.26
C ARG A 98 7.58 -6.49 -0.36
N LEU A 99 7.44 -6.62 -1.70
CA LEU A 99 7.80 -7.83 -2.43
C LEU A 99 9.29 -8.18 -2.27
N ALA A 100 10.19 -7.18 -2.35
CA ALA A 100 11.62 -7.41 -2.15
C ALA A 100 11.92 -7.94 -0.74
N VAL A 101 11.23 -7.45 0.27
CA VAL A 101 11.34 -7.98 1.65
C VAL A 101 10.90 -9.43 1.71
N LEU A 102 9.74 -9.79 1.12
CA LEU A 102 9.27 -11.18 1.07
C LEU A 102 10.27 -12.09 0.36
N VAL A 103 10.86 -11.65 -0.77
CA VAL A 103 11.91 -12.39 -1.48
C VAL A 103 13.11 -12.68 -0.58
N GLN A 104 13.58 -11.68 0.18
CA GLN A 104 14.71 -11.87 1.10
C GLN A 104 14.37 -12.81 2.25
N MET A 105 13.17 -12.69 2.82
CA MET A 105 12.72 -13.56 3.91
C MET A 105 12.56 -15.01 3.43
N THR A 106 12.01 -15.24 2.23
CA THR A 106 11.85 -16.55 1.60
C THR A 106 13.21 -17.27 1.44
N LYS A 107 14.24 -16.56 0.98
CA LYS A 107 15.61 -17.12 0.84
C LYS A 107 16.21 -17.58 2.15
N GLY A 108 15.79 -17.03 3.27
CA GLY A 108 16.32 -17.36 4.59
C GLY A 108 15.40 -18.22 5.47
N ALA A 109 14.19 -18.52 5.01
CA ALA A 109 13.16 -19.13 5.84
C ALA A 109 13.29 -20.66 5.93
N CYS A 110 13.65 -21.32 4.83
CA CYS A 110 13.69 -22.77 4.71
C CYS A 110 15.05 -23.27 4.16
N PRO A 111 15.60 -24.35 4.71
CA PRO A 111 16.80 -24.99 4.18
C PRO A 111 16.54 -25.79 2.88
N ASP A 112 15.26 -26.11 2.58
CA ASP A 112 14.89 -26.80 1.35
C ASP A 112 14.99 -25.87 0.14
N ALA A 113 15.93 -26.17 -0.75
CA ALA A 113 16.15 -25.39 -1.96
C ALA A 113 14.98 -25.48 -2.94
N GLY A 114 14.30 -26.62 -3.04
CA GLY A 114 13.17 -26.84 -3.95
C GLY A 114 11.95 -26.01 -3.52
N TRP A 115 11.65 -25.99 -2.23
CA TRP A 115 10.60 -25.14 -1.66
C TRP A 115 10.90 -23.66 -1.91
N THR A 116 12.13 -23.24 -1.58
CA THR A 116 12.55 -21.84 -1.75
C THR A 116 12.44 -21.38 -3.21
N GLU A 117 12.93 -22.18 -4.16
CA GLU A 117 12.86 -21.85 -5.58
C GLU A 117 11.41 -21.75 -6.08
N SER A 118 10.54 -22.67 -5.65
CA SER A 118 9.12 -22.60 -5.97
C SER A 118 8.48 -21.29 -5.46
N ARG A 119 8.69 -20.94 -4.21
CA ARG A 119 8.12 -19.71 -3.61
C ARG A 119 8.67 -18.42 -4.25
N LEU A 120 9.93 -18.42 -4.66
CA LEU A 120 10.49 -17.28 -5.41
C LEU A 120 9.83 -17.10 -6.79
N ARG A 121 9.45 -18.21 -7.47
CA ARG A 121 8.66 -18.13 -8.71
C ARG A 121 7.27 -17.58 -8.46
N ASP A 122 6.62 -17.95 -7.37
CA ASP A 122 5.30 -17.43 -7.01
C ASP A 122 5.34 -15.92 -6.73
N LEU A 123 6.36 -15.43 -6.02
CA LEU A 123 6.56 -13.99 -5.79
C LEU A 123 6.84 -13.22 -7.09
N GLU A 124 7.60 -13.79 -8.03
CA GLU A 124 7.81 -13.17 -9.34
C GLU A 124 6.51 -13.13 -10.16
N ARG A 125 5.71 -14.20 -10.14
CA ARG A 125 4.38 -14.23 -10.75
C ARG A 125 3.45 -13.18 -10.12
N LEU A 126 3.43 -13.09 -8.80
CA LEU A 126 2.64 -12.10 -8.05
C LEU A 126 3.01 -10.67 -8.45
N LYS A 127 4.30 -10.37 -8.55
CA LYS A 127 4.82 -9.10 -9.04
C LYS A 127 4.28 -8.75 -10.44
N TRP A 128 4.28 -9.72 -11.37
CA TRP A 128 3.75 -9.53 -12.72
C TRP A 128 2.24 -9.32 -12.75
N LEU A 129 1.48 -10.04 -11.93
CA LEU A 129 0.04 -9.83 -11.78
C LEU A 129 -0.27 -8.41 -11.33
N LEU A 130 0.45 -7.90 -10.33
CA LEU A 130 0.31 -6.53 -9.82
C LEU A 130 0.69 -5.49 -10.89
N TRP A 131 1.82 -5.69 -11.58
CA TRP A 131 2.30 -4.79 -12.63
C TRP A 131 1.30 -4.64 -13.78
N HIS A 132 0.64 -5.72 -14.17
CA HIS A 132 -0.34 -5.73 -15.24
C HIS A 132 -1.77 -5.42 -14.77
N GLY A 133 -1.98 -5.05 -13.51
CA GLY A 133 -3.29 -4.64 -12.99
C GLY A 133 -4.27 -5.80 -12.76
N HIS A 134 -3.79 -7.04 -12.70
CA HIS A 134 -4.63 -8.21 -12.39
C HIS A 134 -4.88 -8.32 -10.88
N ALA A 135 -5.47 -7.28 -10.27
CA ALA A 135 -5.57 -7.10 -8.82
C ALA A 135 -6.18 -8.31 -8.10
N ARG A 136 -7.31 -8.86 -8.60
CA ARG A 136 -7.97 -10.02 -7.98
C ARG A 136 -7.04 -11.24 -7.95
N HIS A 137 -6.43 -11.59 -9.08
CA HIS A 137 -5.50 -12.72 -9.14
C HIS A 137 -4.24 -12.48 -8.30
N ALA A 138 -3.83 -11.23 -8.14
CA ALA A 138 -2.70 -10.89 -7.27
C ALA A 138 -3.05 -11.09 -5.80
N VAL A 139 -4.26 -10.74 -5.37
CA VAL A 139 -4.73 -11.03 -4.01
C VAL A 139 -4.77 -12.52 -3.75
N ASP A 140 -5.41 -13.31 -4.66
CA ASP A 140 -5.47 -14.77 -4.55
C ASP A 140 -4.06 -15.41 -4.47
N ALA A 141 -3.11 -14.91 -5.28
CA ALA A 141 -1.73 -15.38 -5.27
C ALA A 141 -0.98 -15.01 -3.98
N ALA A 142 -1.25 -13.83 -3.40
CA ALA A 142 -0.65 -13.40 -2.15
C ALA A 142 -1.19 -14.21 -0.96
N GLU A 143 -2.49 -14.50 -0.95
CA GLU A 143 -3.12 -15.37 0.05
C GLU A 143 -2.56 -16.79 -0.02
N GLY A 144 -2.48 -17.38 -1.22
CA GLY A 144 -1.89 -18.72 -1.40
C GLY A 144 -0.42 -18.77 -0.94
N PHE A 145 0.37 -17.71 -1.18
CA PHE A 145 1.73 -17.63 -0.67
C PHE A 145 1.77 -17.55 0.87
N ALA A 146 0.84 -16.84 1.49
CA ALA A 146 0.73 -16.77 2.94
C ALA A 146 0.37 -18.13 3.56
N ASP A 147 -0.57 -18.88 2.93
CA ASP A 147 -0.95 -20.23 3.35
C ASP A 147 0.23 -21.20 3.26
N ASP A 148 1.02 -21.14 2.19
CA ASP A 148 2.24 -21.96 2.06
C ASP A 148 3.29 -21.62 3.12
N ALA A 149 3.44 -20.34 3.47
CA ALA A 149 4.34 -19.90 4.53
C ALA A 149 3.84 -20.33 5.91
N TRP A 150 2.52 -20.35 6.13
CA TRP A 150 1.91 -20.89 7.35
C TRP A 150 2.15 -22.41 7.49
N GLY A 151 1.92 -23.19 6.43
CA GLY A 151 2.20 -24.62 6.43
C GLY A 151 3.65 -24.94 6.82
N MET A 152 4.62 -24.17 6.27
CA MET A 152 6.02 -24.32 6.66
C MET A 152 6.27 -23.92 8.13
N GLU A 153 5.56 -22.94 8.67
CA GLU A 153 5.66 -22.58 10.09
C GLU A 153 5.14 -23.70 11.00
N GLU A 154 4.03 -24.33 10.63
CA GLU A 154 3.43 -25.42 11.39
C GLU A 154 4.35 -26.67 11.44
N ASP A 155 5.03 -26.97 10.32
CA ASP A 155 5.97 -28.09 10.21
C ASP A 155 7.28 -27.85 10.95
N ALA A 156 7.61 -26.61 11.28
CA ALA A 156 8.83 -26.25 11.98
C ALA A 156 8.69 -26.39 13.50
N ALA A 157 9.76 -26.87 14.16
CA ALA A 157 9.78 -27.05 15.61
C ALA A 157 10.90 -26.21 16.28
N GLY A 158 10.65 -25.83 17.54
CA GLY A 158 11.63 -25.14 18.37
C GLY A 158 12.11 -23.81 17.77
N GLU A 159 13.42 -23.56 17.86
CA GLU A 159 14.03 -22.34 17.34
C GLU A 159 13.93 -22.20 15.82
N ALA A 160 13.81 -23.31 15.09
CA ALA A 160 13.65 -23.32 13.64
C ALA A 160 12.34 -22.63 13.19
N LYS A 161 11.33 -22.58 14.03
CA LYS A 161 10.02 -21.92 13.76
C LYS A 161 10.12 -20.40 13.60
N ALA A 162 11.13 -19.77 14.17
CA ALA A 162 11.21 -18.31 14.25
C ALA A 162 11.31 -17.60 12.88
N LYS A 163 11.98 -18.19 11.89
CA LYS A 163 12.11 -17.61 10.55
C LYS A 163 10.86 -17.84 9.68
N PRO A 164 10.31 -19.08 9.60
CA PRO A 164 9.02 -19.33 8.97
C PRO A 164 7.90 -18.46 9.52
N GLY A 165 7.75 -18.33 10.84
CA GLY A 165 6.71 -17.51 11.44
C GLY A 165 6.84 -16.01 11.15
N ARG A 166 8.06 -15.51 10.91
CA ARG A 166 8.24 -14.13 10.42
C ARG A 166 7.83 -13.99 8.95
N LEU A 167 8.16 -14.98 8.12
CA LEU A 167 7.75 -14.99 6.72
C LEU A 167 6.24 -15.06 6.58
N HIS A 168 5.58 -15.99 7.30
CA HIS A 168 4.12 -16.11 7.31
C HIS A 168 3.46 -14.78 7.68
N ARG A 169 3.86 -14.17 8.79
CA ARG A 169 3.29 -12.88 9.23
C ARG A 169 3.47 -11.78 8.18
N ALA A 170 4.66 -11.66 7.58
CA ALA A 170 4.92 -10.67 6.55
C ALA A 170 4.11 -10.94 5.27
N ALA A 171 3.86 -12.20 4.92
CA ALA A 171 3.04 -12.60 3.78
C ALA A 171 1.56 -12.26 4.01
N ASP A 172 1.02 -12.55 5.20
CA ASP A 172 -0.35 -12.22 5.59
C ASP A 172 -0.59 -10.70 5.64
N GLU A 173 0.36 -9.94 6.22
CA GLU A 173 0.34 -8.47 6.18
C GLU A 173 0.36 -7.94 4.75
N PHE A 174 1.08 -8.58 3.84
CA PHE A 174 1.12 -8.17 2.43
C PHE A 174 -0.17 -8.51 1.69
N ALA A 175 -0.75 -9.68 1.90
CA ALA A 175 -2.05 -10.06 1.33
C ALA A 175 -3.15 -9.09 1.81
N THR A 176 -3.16 -8.75 3.10
CA THR A 176 -4.07 -7.74 3.69
C THR A 176 -3.86 -6.35 3.09
N TYR A 177 -2.62 -5.98 2.83
CA TYR A 177 -2.27 -4.70 2.21
C TYR A 177 -2.81 -4.56 0.77
N LEU A 178 -2.92 -5.66 0.02
CA LEU A 178 -3.43 -5.66 -1.36
C LEU A 178 -4.96 -5.64 -1.46
N ARG A 179 -5.70 -6.04 -0.41
CA ARG A 179 -7.17 -6.00 -0.33
C ARG A 179 -7.68 -4.57 -0.19
#